data_946858a91190f531bdf81f95a1d98ec0
#
_entry.id   946858a91190f531bdf81f95a1d98ec0
#
_cell.length_a   1.000
_cell.length_b   1.000
_cell.length_c   1.000
_cell.angle_alpha   90.00
_cell.angle_beta   90.00
_cell.angle_gamma   90.00
#
_symmetry.space_group_name_H-M   'P 1'
#
loop_
_entity.id
_entity.type
_entity.pdbx_description
1 polymer ?
#
loop_
_entity_poly.entity_id
_entity_poly.type
_entity_poly.pdbx_seq_one_letter_code
_entity_poly.pdbx_strand_id
1 'polypeptide(L)'
;MPQGLPFKVQKLGHAVVYVADLERSRHFYTEVLGFKVSDSYPGAMMPGGMVFLRCNGDHHCLALVGGRGKGGEGPKSLHHLAFELATLDEVFRARDHLKAQGAKLVYEGRRRAGCQVSVEFLDPDGHHLELYWGVDQIGFDDRSRPAEEWRQTATLEDAVRIAPP
;
A
#
# COMPACT_ATOMS: atom_id res chain seq x y z
N MET A 1 -13.02 -12.93 18.90
CA MET A 1 -11.63 -12.61 18.47
C MET A 1 -10.68 -13.28 19.46
N PRO A 2 -9.51 -13.79 19.02
CA PRO A 2 -8.52 -14.32 19.95
C PRO A 2 -8.15 -13.23 20.96
N GLN A 3 -8.25 -13.53 22.23
CA GLN A 3 -7.86 -12.61 23.30
C GLN A 3 -6.34 -12.54 23.35
N GLY A 4 -5.76 -11.34 23.45
CA GLY A 4 -4.34 -11.13 23.70
C GLY A 4 -3.47 -10.66 22.53
N LEU A 5 -4.04 -10.35 21.34
CA LEU A 5 -3.27 -9.71 20.28
C LEU A 5 -3.08 -8.21 20.58
N PRO A 6 -1.86 -7.65 20.34
CA PRO A 6 -1.56 -6.25 20.64
C PRO A 6 -2.18 -5.25 19.63
N PHE A 7 -2.84 -5.74 18.59
CA PHE A 7 -3.48 -4.95 17.54
C PHE A 7 -4.76 -5.62 17.02
N LYS A 8 -5.58 -4.86 16.28
CA LYS A 8 -6.81 -5.34 15.62
C LYS A 8 -6.83 -4.88 14.18
N VAL A 9 -6.93 -5.83 13.24
CA VAL A 9 -7.15 -5.51 11.82
C VAL A 9 -8.56 -4.94 11.65
N GLN A 10 -8.68 -3.79 10.97
CA GLN A 10 -9.96 -3.11 10.74
C GLN A 10 -10.62 -3.57 9.44
N LYS A 11 -9.87 -3.56 8.34
CA LYS A 11 -10.35 -3.97 7.00
C LYS A 11 -9.19 -4.43 6.13
N LEU A 12 -9.49 -5.09 5.03
CA LEU A 12 -8.56 -5.19 3.91
C LEU A 12 -8.47 -3.78 3.28
N GLY A 13 -7.30 -3.14 3.36
CA GLY A 13 -7.12 -1.77 2.90
C GLY A 13 -7.09 -1.68 1.38
N HIS A 14 -6.09 -2.30 0.76
CA HIS A 14 -5.95 -2.32 -0.68
C HIS A 14 -5.30 -3.61 -1.20
N ALA A 15 -5.47 -3.86 -2.49
CA ALA A 15 -4.75 -4.90 -3.22
C ALA A 15 -3.88 -4.27 -4.30
N VAL A 16 -2.74 -4.90 -4.60
CA VAL A 16 -1.87 -4.49 -5.70
C VAL A 16 -1.64 -5.68 -6.62
N VAL A 17 -1.94 -5.50 -7.89
CA VAL A 17 -1.86 -6.57 -8.88
C VAL A 17 -0.88 -6.22 -10.00
N TYR A 18 -0.11 -7.20 -10.43
CA TYR A 18 0.69 -7.08 -11.63
C TYR A 18 -0.16 -7.27 -12.87
N VAL A 19 0.01 -6.38 -13.85
CA VAL A 19 -0.68 -6.44 -15.14
C VAL A 19 0.32 -6.46 -16.30
N ALA A 20 -0.04 -7.12 -17.37
CA ALA A 20 0.83 -7.22 -18.55
C ALA A 20 0.91 -5.88 -19.31
N ASP A 21 -0.22 -5.18 -19.41
CA ASP A 21 -0.36 -3.89 -20.08
C ASP A 21 -1.09 -2.93 -19.14
N LEU A 22 -0.34 -1.95 -18.63
CA LEU A 22 -0.84 -1.01 -17.63
C LEU A 22 -1.96 -0.12 -18.17
N GLU A 23 -1.83 0.39 -19.40
CA GLU A 23 -2.83 1.30 -19.99
C GLU A 23 -4.13 0.58 -20.32
N ARG A 24 -4.06 -0.64 -20.85
CA ARG A 24 -5.23 -1.47 -21.09
C ARG A 24 -5.98 -1.76 -19.78
N SER A 25 -5.25 -2.13 -18.74
CA SER A 25 -5.86 -2.41 -17.44
C SER A 25 -6.40 -1.14 -16.79
N ARG A 26 -5.66 -0.02 -16.85
CA ARG A 26 -6.16 1.29 -16.39
C ARG A 26 -7.48 1.64 -17.07
N HIS A 27 -7.54 1.58 -18.41
CA HIS A 27 -8.76 1.84 -19.17
C HIS A 27 -9.93 0.95 -18.73
N PHE A 28 -9.69 -0.35 -18.56
CA PHE A 28 -10.72 -1.27 -18.08
C PHE A 28 -11.27 -0.86 -16.71
N TYR A 29 -10.40 -0.60 -15.74
CA TYR A 29 -10.82 -0.25 -14.40
C TYR A 29 -11.50 1.13 -14.33
N THR A 30 -11.08 2.11 -15.15
CA THR A 30 -11.71 3.44 -15.16
C THR A 30 -12.97 3.50 -15.99
N GLU A 31 -12.93 3.06 -17.26
CA GLU A 31 -14.04 3.25 -18.20
C GLU A 31 -15.10 2.15 -18.11
N VAL A 32 -14.69 0.91 -17.74
CA VAL A 32 -15.65 -0.20 -17.64
C VAL A 32 -16.19 -0.35 -16.22
N LEU A 33 -15.32 -0.23 -15.21
CA LEU A 33 -15.70 -0.44 -13.81
C LEU A 33 -15.92 0.85 -13.01
N GLY A 34 -15.63 2.04 -13.57
CA GLY A 34 -15.90 3.32 -12.95
C GLY A 34 -14.97 3.71 -11.81
N PHE A 35 -13.79 3.06 -11.68
CA PHE A 35 -12.78 3.49 -10.73
C PHE A 35 -12.21 4.86 -11.13
N LYS A 36 -11.73 5.61 -10.15
CA LYS A 36 -11.04 6.88 -10.37
C LYS A 36 -9.55 6.71 -10.12
N VAL A 37 -8.73 7.30 -10.98
CA VAL A 37 -7.28 7.38 -10.75
C VAL A 37 -7.03 8.42 -9.66
N SER A 38 -6.27 8.03 -8.63
CA SER A 38 -5.83 8.94 -7.56
C SER A 38 -4.42 9.42 -7.81
N ASP A 39 -3.53 8.51 -8.20
CA ASP A 39 -2.12 8.81 -8.47
C ASP A 39 -1.51 7.83 -9.48
N SER A 40 -0.30 8.16 -9.97
CA SER A 40 0.47 7.27 -10.83
C SER A 40 1.98 7.46 -10.62
N TYR A 41 2.74 6.38 -10.78
CA TYR A 41 4.19 6.41 -10.87
C TYR A 41 4.59 6.17 -12.31
N PRO A 42 5.36 7.09 -12.92
CA PRO A 42 5.93 6.86 -14.25
C PRO A 42 6.99 5.76 -14.20
N GLY A 43 7.33 5.19 -15.37
CA GLY A 43 8.35 4.14 -15.49
C GLY A 43 9.73 4.52 -14.92
N ALA A 44 10.05 5.83 -14.84
CA ALA A 44 11.27 6.33 -14.20
C ALA A 44 11.27 6.14 -12.67
N MET A 45 10.10 6.16 -12.02
CA MET A 45 9.97 5.93 -10.58
C MET A 45 9.80 4.43 -10.25
N MET A 46 9.12 3.71 -11.12
CA MET A 46 8.85 2.27 -10.98
C MET A 46 8.86 1.60 -12.34
N PRO A 47 9.76 0.63 -12.60
CA PRO A 47 9.79 -0.08 -13.86
C PRO A 47 8.43 -0.70 -14.21
N GLY A 48 7.93 -0.38 -15.40
CA GLY A 48 6.58 -0.78 -15.84
C GLY A 48 5.48 0.20 -15.45
N GLY A 49 5.76 1.18 -14.59
CA GLY A 49 4.77 2.13 -14.08
C GLY A 49 3.81 1.53 -13.06
N MET A 50 3.06 2.40 -12.38
CA MET A 50 2.03 2.02 -11.41
C MET A 50 0.89 3.04 -11.43
N VAL A 51 -0.35 2.56 -11.29
CA VAL A 51 -1.55 3.41 -11.21
C VAL A 51 -2.32 3.03 -9.95
N PHE A 52 -2.71 4.04 -9.17
CA PHE A 52 -3.51 3.91 -7.96
C PHE A 52 -4.97 4.24 -8.28
N LEU A 53 -5.87 3.35 -7.90
CA LEU A 53 -7.29 3.40 -8.24
C LEU A 53 -8.15 3.37 -6.98
N ARG A 54 -9.21 4.17 -6.95
CA ARG A 54 -10.19 4.20 -5.87
C ARG A 54 -11.62 4.03 -6.36
N CYS A 55 -12.45 3.46 -5.51
CA CYS A 55 -13.90 3.37 -5.71
C CYS A 55 -14.70 4.02 -4.55
N ASN A 56 -13.99 4.55 -3.55
CA ASN A 56 -14.56 5.19 -2.36
C ASN A 56 -13.74 6.42 -1.96
N GLY A 57 -13.86 6.89 -0.72
CA GLY A 57 -13.13 8.04 -0.18
C GLY A 57 -11.67 7.79 0.20
N ASP A 58 -11.22 6.54 0.23
CA ASP A 58 -9.81 6.20 0.47
C ASP A 58 -8.96 6.65 -0.73
N HIS A 59 -7.67 6.88 -0.51
CA HIS A 59 -6.75 7.24 -1.59
C HIS A 59 -6.73 6.16 -2.68
N HIS A 60 -6.69 4.90 -2.32
CA HIS A 60 -6.80 3.77 -3.25
C HIS A 60 -7.28 2.51 -2.53
N CYS A 61 -7.99 1.68 -3.25
CA CYS A 61 -8.35 0.32 -2.84
C CYS A 61 -7.71 -0.72 -3.77
N LEU A 62 -7.19 -0.28 -4.91
CA LEU A 62 -6.49 -1.11 -5.89
C LEU A 62 -5.32 -0.34 -6.47
N ALA A 63 -4.22 -1.03 -6.74
CA ALA A 63 -3.16 -0.49 -7.58
C ALA A 63 -2.74 -1.52 -8.65
N LEU A 64 -2.40 -1.01 -9.83
CA LEU A 64 -1.93 -1.78 -10.97
C LEU A 64 -0.45 -1.52 -11.16
N VAL A 65 0.35 -2.58 -11.26
CA VAL A 65 1.79 -2.50 -11.56
C VAL A 65 2.03 -3.12 -12.92
N GLY A 66 2.56 -2.35 -13.84
CA GLY A 66 2.91 -2.82 -15.18
C GLY A 66 4.13 -3.74 -15.20
N GLY A 67 4.31 -4.44 -16.32
CA GLY A 67 5.52 -5.26 -16.54
C GLY A 67 5.44 -6.71 -16.06
N ARG A 68 4.24 -7.26 -15.89
CA ARG A 68 4.07 -8.70 -15.65
C ARG A 68 4.77 -9.51 -16.75
N GLY A 69 5.69 -10.38 -16.34
CA GLY A 69 6.45 -11.24 -17.27
C GLY A 69 7.90 -10.79 -17.50
N LYS A 70 8.33 -9.65 -16.98
CA LYS A 70 9.73 -9.23 -17.01
C LYS A 70 10.43 -9.52 -15.68
N GLY A 71 10.80 -10.79 -15.43
CA GLY A 71 11.80 -11.09 -14.38
C GLY A 71 11.30 -11.64 -13.05
N GLY A 72 10.16 -12.34 -12.98
CA GLY A 72 9.75 -13.03 -11.76
C GLY A 72 9.34 -14.49 -12.03
N GLU A 73 9.97 -15.45 -11.39
CA GLU A 73 9.54 -16.85 -11.41
C GLU A 73 8.18 -16.98 -10.69
N GLY A 74 7.19 -17.61 -11.36
CA GLY A 74 5.89 -17.95 -10.81
C GLY A 74 4.73 -17.02 -11.18
N PRO A 75 3.48 -17.43 -10.94
CA PRO A 75 2.27 -16.67 -11.27
C PRO A 75 2.07 -15.51 -10.27
N LYS A 76 2.81 -14.42 -10.41
CA LYS A 76 2.69 -13.23 -9.55
C LYS A 76 1.67 -12.24 -10.13
N SER A 77 0.40 -12.53 -9.97
CA SER A 77 -0.68 -11.58 -10.27
C SER A 77 -0.95 -10.61 -9.11
N LEU A 78 -0.62 -11.00 -7.88
CA LEU A 78 -0.76 -10.19 -6.68
C LEU A 78 0.61 -9.62 -6.27
N HIS A 79 0.68 -8.30 -5.99
CA HIS A 79 1.88 -7.67 -5.48
C HIS A 79 1.94 -7.79 -3.95
N HIS A 80 0.92 -7.28 -3.24
CA HIS A 80 0.77 -7.44 -1.80
C HIS A 80 -0.69 -7.23 -1.37
N LEU A 81 -0.99 -7.62 -0.13
CA LEU A 81 -2.24 -7.30 0.56
C LEU A 81 -1.95 -6.34 1.71
N ALA A 82 -2.77 -5.31 1.86
CA ALA A 82 -2.63 -4.33 2.91
C ALA A 82 -3.87 -4.30 3.82
N PHE A 83 -3.63 -4.31 5.14
CA PHE A 83 -4.67 -4.31 6.17
C PHE A 83 -4.54 -3.04 7.02
N GLU A 84 -5.63 -2.31 7.16
CA GLU A 84 -5.66 -1.10 7.95
C GLU A 84 -5.77 -1.40 9.45
N LEU A 85 -4.94 -0.71 10.24
CA LEU A 85 -5.01 -0.67 11.70
C LEU A 85 -5.72 0.61 12.15
N ALA A 86 -6.30 0.59 13.35
CA ALA A 86 -7.08 1.72 13.84
C ALA A 86 -6.20 2.90 14.27
N THR A 87 -4.97 2.67 14.70
CA THR A 87 -4.09 3.70 15.25
C THR A 87 -2.63 3.49 14.84
N LEU A 88 -1.88 4.61 14.82
CA LEU A 88 -0.42 4.57 14.60
C LEU A 88 0.30 3.72 15.65
N ASP A 89 -0.13 3.79 16.91
CA ASP A 89 0.46 2.99 17.99
C ASP A 89 0.29 1.47 17.75
N GLU A 90 -0.80 1.05 17.12
CA GLU A 90 -0.96 -0.36 16.69
C GLU A 90 0.05 -0.77 15.61
N VAL A 91 0.50 0.14 14.75
CA VAL A 91 1.56 -0.18 13.75
C VAL A 91 2.88 -0.49 14.47
N PHE A 92 3.25 0.30 15.49
CA PHE A 92 4.44 0.02 16.31
C PHE A 92 4.32 -1.31 17.04
N ARG A 93 3.19 -1.57 17.70
CA ARG A 93 2.94 -2.86 18.39
C ARG A 93 2.94 -4.03 17.42
N ALA A 94 2.37 -3.86 16.23
CA ALA A 94 2.37 -4.88 15.19
C ALA A 94 3.79 -5.20 14.71
N ARG A 95 4.64 -4.18 14.46
CA ARG A 95 6.05 -4.36 14.14
C ARG A 95 6.77 -5.21 15.18
N ASP A 96 6.64 -4.82 16.44
CA ASP A 96 7.34 -5.49 17.55
C ASP A 96 6.82 -6.92 17.75
N HIS A 97 5.52 -7.13 17.60
CA HIS A 97 4.89 -8.45 17.62
C HIS A 97 5.42 -9.33 16.47
N LEU A 98 5.43 -8.82 15.23
CA LEU A 98 5.92 -9.55 14.07
C LEU A 98 7.40 -9.94 14.24
N LYS A 99 8.26 -9.04 14.76
CA LYS A 99 9.65 -9.34 15.10
C LYS A 99 9.75 -10.45 16.13
N ALA A 100 8.94 -10.39 17.20
CA ALA A 100 8.91 -11.41 18.24
C ALA A 100 8.46 -12.79 17.74
N GLN A 101 7.57 -12.82 16.74
CA GLN A 101 7.12 -14.05 16.09
C GLN A 101 8.05 -14.55 14.97
N GLY A 102 9.18 -13.86 14.73
CA GLY A 102 10.14 -14.25 13.71
C GLY A 102 9.71 -13.99 12.27
N ALA A 103 8.72 -13.14 12.05
CA ALA A 103 8.29 -12.76 10.71
C ALA A 103 9.39 -11.96 10.00
N LYS A 104 9.59 -12.22 8.71
CA LYS A 104 10.57 -11.49 7.90
C LYS A 104 10.00 -10.14 7.50
N LEU A 105 10.44 -9.06 8.16
CA LEU A 105 10.12 -7.71 7.76
C LEU A 105 10.86 -7.33 6.47
N VAL A 106 10.18 -6.62 5.57
CA VAL A 106 10.73 -6.14 4.29
C VAL A 106 10.76 -4.62 4.20
N TYR A 107 9.92 -3.95 5.00
CA TYR A 107 9.91 -2.49 5.08
C TYR A 107 9.20 -2.02 6.35
N GLU A 108 9.60 -0.86 6.86
CA GLU A 108 8.84 -0.07 7.83
C GLU A 108 9.02 1.42 7.55
N GLY A 109 7.99 2.23 7.85
CA GLY A 109 8.07 3.69 7.62
C GLY A 109 6.85 4.25 6.90
N ARG A 110 7.03 5.40 6.23
CA ARG A 110 5.98 6.07 5.46
C ARG A 110 6.17 5.85 3.96
N ARG A 111 5.11 5.45 3.29
CA ARG A 111 5.06 5.37 1.82
C ARG A 111 4.83 6.75 1.20
N ARG A 112 4.97 6.86 -0.14
CA ARG A 112 4.82 8.11 -0.91
C ARG A 112 3.34 8.43 -1.13
N ALA A 113 2.74 7.88 -2.20
CA ALA A 113 1.34 8.10 -2.52
C ALA A 113 0.43 7.55 -1.42
N GLY A 114 -0.47 8.39 -0.91
CA GLY A 114 -1.35 8.07 0.22
C GLY A 114 -0.72 8.26 1.60
N CYS A 115 0.60 8.45 1.69
CA CYS A 115 1.36 8.81 2.91
C CYS A 115 1.11 7.90 4.13
N GLN A 116 0.56 6.69 3.95
CA GLN A 116 0.33 5.77 5.06
C GLN A 116 1.64 5.37 5.74
N VAL A 117 1.57 5.16 7.04
CA VAL A 117 2.66 4.60 7.85
C VAL A 117 2.42 3.11 8.00
N SER A 118 3.42 2.29 7.67
CA SER A 118 3.24 0.84 7.58
C SER A 118 4.44 0.03 8.06
N VAL A 119 4.15 -1.23 8.36
CA VAL A 119 5.11 -2.32 8.45
C VAL A 119 4.74 -3.39 7.42
N GLU A 120 5.72 -3.77 6.61
CA GLU A 120 5.55 -4.77 5.56
C GLU A 120 6.39 -6.01 5.87
N PHE A 121 5.84 -7.18 5.59
CA PHE A 121 6.45 -8.45 5.97
C PHE A 121 6.01 -9.57 5.02
N LEU A 122 6.71 -10.71 5.10
CA LEU A 122 6.32 -11.91 4.38
C LEU A 122 5.59 -12.86 5.32
N ASP A 123 4.53 -13.49 4.80
CA ASP A 123 3.93 -14.65 5.44
C ASP A 123 4.82 -15.90 5.24
N PRO A 124 4.47 -17.07 5.85
CA PRO A 124 5.27 -18.30 5.70
C PRO A 124 5.39 -18.81 4.27
N ASP A 125 4.48 -18.46 3.37
CA ASP A 125 4.49 -18.83 1.95
C ASP A 125 5.18 -17.78 1.06
N GLY A 126 5.65 -16.69 1.67
CA GLY A 126 6.32 -15.60 0.98
C GLY A 126 5.38 -14.56 0.35
N HIS A 127 4.07 -14.58 0.69
CA HIS A 127 3.18 -13.51 0.27
C HIS A 127 3.54 -12.22 1.00
N HIS A 128 3.61 -11.12 0.25
CA HIS A 128 3.90 -9.81 0.80
C HIS A 128 2.64 -9.22 1.42
N LEU A 129 2.71 -8.92 2.72
CA LEU A 129 1.63 -8.35 3.51
C LEU A 129 2.06 -7.00 4.07
N GLU A 130 1.09 -6.12 4.29
CA GLU A 130 1.26 -4.79 4.87
C GLU A 130 0.23 -4.57 5.98
N LEU A 131 0.68 -4.08 7.14
CA LEU A 131 -0.18 -3.49 8.18
C LEU A 131 0.08 -1.99 8.20
N TYR A 132 -0.96 -1.17 8.01
CA TYR A 132 -0.78 0.26 7.88
C TYR A 132 -1.82 1.08 8.65
N TRP A 133 -1.50 2.35 8.86
CA TRP A 133 -2.39 3.37 9.40
C TRP A 133 -2.25 4.69 8.63
N GLY A 134 -3.34 5.45 8.54
CA GLY A 134 -3.31 6.85 8.15
C GLY A 134 -3.13 7.09 6.65
N VAL A 135 -3.74 6.26 5.79
CA VAL A 135 -3.79 6.57 4.36
C VAL A 135 -4.62 7.83 4.11
N ASP A 136 -4.10 8.74 3.27
CA ASP A 136 -4.78 9.98 2.91
C ASP A 136 -6.23 9.71 2.46
N GLN A 137 -7.18 10.43 3.06
CA GLN A 137 -8.59 10.36 2.72
C GLN A 137 -8.92 11.47 1.71
N ILE A 138 -9.11 11.10 0.46
CA ILE A 138 -9.37 12.06 -0.62
C ILE A 138 -10.82 12.55 -0.60
N GLY A 139 -11.75 11.76 -0.04
CA GLY A 139 -13.18 12.06 -0.08
C GLY A 139 -13.72 12.02 -1.51
N PHE A 140 -14.51 13.03 -1.88
CA PHE A 140 -15.11 13.16 -3.19
C PHE A 140 -14.57 14.37 -3.98
N ASP A 141 -13.54 15.04 -3.46
CA ASP A 141 -13.00 16.28 -4.03
C ASP A 141 -12.05 16.04 -5.21
N ASP A 142 -11.71 14.78 -5.47
CA ASP A 142 -10.76 14.34 -6.50
C ASP A 142 -9.36 14.94 -6.33
N ARG A 143 -8.97 15.33 -5.11
CA ARG A 143 -7.66 15.89 -4.79
C ARG A 143 -6.82 14.90 -4.02
N SER A 144 -5.73 14.43 -4.63
CA SER A 144 -4.67 13.74 -3.92
C SER A 144 -3.58 14.72 -3.48
N ARG A 145 -2.82 14.34 -2.45
CA ARG A 145 -1.63 15.07 -2.02
C ARG A 145 -0.63 15.16 -3.17
N PRO A 146 -0.10 16.35 -3.51
CA PRO A 146 0.88 16.49 -4.57
C PRO A 146 2.21 15.82 -4.21
N ALA A 147 2.93 15.33 -5.21
CA ALA A 147 4.11 14.49 -5.02
C ALA A 147 5.26 15.19 -4.25
N GLU A 148 5.37 16.50 -4.36
CA GLU A 148 6.34 17.33 -3.63
C GLU A 148 6.09 17.39 -2.12
N GLU A 149 4.89 17.05 -1.68
CA GLU A 149 4.52 16.96 -0.26
C GLU A 149 4.72 15.56 0.33
N TRP A 150 5.02 14.56 -0.48
CA TRP A 150 5.29 13.23 0.03
C TRP A 150 6.57 13.20 0.86
N ARG A 151 6.49 12.56 2.03
CA ARG A 151 7.60 12.42 2.98
C ARG A 151 7.87 10.95 3.24
N GLN A 152 8.52 10.29 2.27
CA GLN A 152 8.93 8.89 2.46
C GLN A 152 9.97 8.79 3.57
N THR A 153 9.82 7.79 4.44
CA THR A 153 10.77 7.46 5.50
C THR A 153 11.09 5.95 5.47
N ALA A 154 12.17 5.56 6.13
CA ALA A 154 12.63 4.17 6.19
C ALA A 154 12.52 3.56 7.59
N THR A 155 11.96 4.30 8.55
CA THR A 155 11.67 3.84 9.91
C THR A 155 10.32 4.40 10.38
N LEU A 156 9.68 3.71 11.33
CA LEU A 156 8.46 4.21 11.95
C LEU A 156 8.72 5.49 12.78
N GLU A 157 9.86 5.56 13.44
CA GLU A 157 10.30 6.71 14.24
C GLU A 157 10.45 7.95 13.36
N ASP A 158 11.06 7.82 12.18
CA ASP A 158 11.16 8.92 11.22
C ASP A 158 9.79 9.30 10.64
N ALA A 159 8.90 8.33 10.45
CA ALA A 159 7.55 8.61 9.98
C ALA A 159 6.76 9.49 10.96
N VAL A 160 7.01 9.36 12.26
CA VAL A 160 6.43 10.25 13.28
C VAL A 160 7.10 11.62 13.26
N ARG A 161 8.44 11.65 13.19
CA ARG A 161 9.23 12.89 13.26
C ARG A 161 9.08 13.76 12.02
N ILE A 162 8.93 13.16 10.83
CA ILE A 162 8.87 13.85 9.54
C ILE A 162 7.45 13.68 8.97
N ALA A 163 6.49 14.37 9.57
CA ALA A 163 5.11 14.37 9.05
C ALA A 163 5.03 15.11 7.69
N PRO A 164 4.15 14.67 6.76
CA PRO A 164 3.83 15.47 5.60
C PRO A 164 3.09 16.75 6.02
N PRO A 165 3.21 17.85 5.24
CA PRO A 165 2.51 19.09 5.51
C PRO A 165 0.99 18.98 5.41
#